data_4b7b87869ff40852f43db09abc320fa2
#
_entry.id   4b7b87869ff40852f43db09abc320fa2
#
_cell.length_a   1.000
_cell.length_b   1.000
_cell.length_c   1.000
_cell.angle_alpha   90.00
_cell.angle_beta   90.00
_cell.angle_gamma   90.00
#
_symmetry.space_group_name_H-M   'P 1'
#
loop_
_entity.id
_entity.type
_entity.pdbx_description
1 polymer ?
#
loop_
_entity_poly.entity_id
_entity_poly.type
_entity_poly.pdbx_seq_one_letter_code
_entity_poly.pdbx_strand_id
1 'polypeptide(L)'
;MIIELKDINKTYPGAVPLHVLKGINLEIEKGELVAIMGASGSGKSTLLNILGILDNYDTGEYHLDGVLIRDLSENRAAELRNKMIGFVFQSFNLISYKNAVENVALPLFYQGVSRKKRNALAMEQLERMGLADRAHHLPGELSGGQKQRVAIARSLITQPSIILADEPTGALDSKTSKEVMNVFRQLNDEGMTIVIVTHDPGVGEQTNRIIRISDGLIV
;
A
#
# COMPACT_ATOMS: atom_id res chain seq x y z
N MET A 1 -15.90 4.84 -8.40
CA MET A 1 -15.13 3.59 -8.19
C MET A 1 -13.67 3.86 -8.45
N ILE A 2 -12.76 3.40 -7.57
CA ILE A 2 -11.31 3.46 -7.80
C ILE A 2 -10.74 2.08 -8.08
N ILE A 3 -11.24 1.05 -7.40
CA ILE A 3 -10.93 -0.36 -7.67
C ILE A 3 -12.21 -1.06 -8.12
N GLU A 4 -12.13 -1.79 -9.20
CA GLU A 4 -13.19 -2.68 -9.68
C GLU A 4 -12.55 -4.01 -10.12
N LEU A 5 -12.86 -5.08 -9.39
CA LEU A 5 -12.49 -6.45 -9.73
C LEU A 5 -13.74 -7.23 -10.13
N LYS A 6 -13.68 -7.93 -11.26
CA LYS A 6 -14.73 -8.81 -11.75
C LYS A 6 -14.16 -10.20 -12.00
N ASP A 7 -14.67 -11.19 -11.27
CA ASP A 7 -14.35 -12.61 -11.41
C ASP A 7 -12.82 -12.90 -11.43
N ILE A 8 -12.07 -12.25 -10.53
CA ILE A 8 -10.61 -12.44 -10.48
C ILE A 8 -10.27 -13.81 -9.94
N ASN A 9 -9.54 -14.56 -10.73
CA ASN A 9 -9.00 -15.88 -10.39
C ASN A 9 -7.47 -15.87 -10.41
N LYS A 10 -6.86 -16.57 -9.44
CA LYS A 10 -5.40 -16.74 -9.36
C LYS A 10 -5.05 -18.13 -8.89
N THR A 11 -4.25 -18.83 -9.70
CA THR A 11 -3.70 -20.15 -9.41
C THR A 11 -2.17 -20.10 -9.49
N TYR A 12 -1.48 -20.56 -8.48
CA TYR A 12 -0.03 -20.73 -8.55
C TYR A 12 0.31 -22.12 -9.06
N PRO A 13 1.19 -22.24 -10.06
CA PRO A 13 1.64 -23.53 -10.58
C PRO A 13 2.49 -24.26 -9.53
N GLY A 14 2.42 -25.59 -9.52
CA GLY A 14 3.19 -26.47 -8.63
C GLY A 14 2.91 -27.93 -8.95
N ALA A 15 3.48 -28.86 -8.18
CA ALA A 15 3.16 -30.30 -8.32
C ALA A 15 1.64 -30.55 -8.16
N VAL A 16 1.00 -29.80 -7.28
CA VAL A 16 -0.46 -29.63 -7.21
C VAL A 16 -0.74 -28.14 -7.36
N PRO A 17 -1.45 -27.72 -8.41
CA PRO A 17 -1.81 -26.31 -8.59
C PRO A 17 -2.61 -25.78 -7.40
N LEU A 18 -2.27 -24.61 -6.89
CA LEU A 18 -2.94 -23.98 -5.76
C LEU A 18 -3.83 -22.82 -6.25
N HIS A 19 -5.15 -23.03 -6.30
CA HIS A 19 -6.14 -22.02 -6.63
C HIS A 19 -6.37 -21.10 -5.40
N VAL A 20 -5.76 -19.92 -5.39
CA VAL A 20 -5.71 -19.03 -4.23
C VAL A 20 -6.84 -18.02 -4.23
N LEU A 21 -7.19 -17.41 -5.38
CA LEU A 21 -8.33 -16.52 -5.51
C LEU A 21 -9.35 -17.14 -6.45
N LYS A 22 -10.62 -17.14 -6.04
CA LYS A 22 -11.67 -17.96 -6.65
C LYS A 22 -12.86 -17.07 -7.04
N GLY A 23 -12.72 -16.32 -8.14
CA GLY A 23 -13.79 -15.47 -8.65
C GLY A 23 -14.05 -14.26 -7.75
N ILE A 24 -13.00 -13.53 -7.36
CA ILE A 24 -13.12 -12.34 -6.51
C ILE A 24 -13.82 -11.23 -7.27
N ASN A 25 -14.92 -10.75 -6.68
CA ASN A 25 -15.62 -9.53 -7.08
C ASN A 25 -15.46 -8.51 -5.97
N LEU A 26 -14.92 -7.32 -6.27
CA LEU A 26 -14.64 -6.29 -5.28
C LEU A 26 -14.73 -4.91 -5.92
N GLU A 27 -15.43 -4.03 -5.24
CA GLU A 27 -15.53 -2.62 -5.59
C GLU A 27 -15.10 -1.76 -4.40
N ILE A 28 -14.26 -0.74 -4.66
CA ILE A 28 -13.84 0.26 -3.67
C ILE A 28 -14.06 1.63 -4.28
N GLU A 29 -14.74 2.50 -3.53
CA GLU A 29 -15.00 3.89 -3.94
C GLU A 29 -13.81 4.79 -3.65
N LYS A 30 -13.73 5.93 -4.34
CA LYS A 30 -12.74 6.97 -4.02
C LYS A 30 -13.02 7.53 -2.62
N GLY A 31 -11.94 7.69 -1.83
CA GLY A 31 -12.02 8.21 -0.46
C GLY A 31 -12.44 7.17 0.58
N GLU A 32 -12.58 5.88 0.23
CA GLU A 32 -12.81 4.85 1.26
C GLU A 32 -11.52 4.48 2.01
N LEU A 33 -11.66 4.25 3.31
CA LEU A 33 -10.67 3.55 4.14
C LEU A 33 -11.20 2.14 4.42
N VAL A 34 -10.60 1.13 3.80
CA VAL A 34 -11.09 -0.25 3.81
C VAL A 34 -10.05 -1.18 4.44
N ALA A 35 -10.50 -2.12 5.29
CA ALA A 35 -9.68 -3.23 5.75
C ALA A 35 -10.02 -4.52 4.98
N ILE A 36 -9.01 -5.23 4.49
CA ILE A 36 -9.13 -6.60 3.98
C ILE A 36 -8.61 -7.54 5.06
N MET A 37 -9.50 -8.37 5.60
CA MET A 37 -9.21 -9.24 6.75
C MET A 37 -9.48 -10.72 6.43
N GLY A 38 -8.79 -11.60 7.13
CA GLY A 38 -8.95 -13.05 7.01
C GLY A 38 -7.83 -13.82 7.68
N ALA A 39 -7.97 -15.12 7.82
CA ALA A 39 -6.94 -15.99 8.40
C ALA A 39 -5.65 -16.00 7.56
N SER A 40 -4.54 -16.47 8.15
CA SER A 40 -3.31 -16.73 7.37
C SER A 40 -3.61 -17.72 6.25
N GLY A 41 -3.07 -17.48 5.06
CA GLY A 41 -3.30 -18.33 3.89
C GLY A 41 -4.65 -18.13 3.18
N SER A 42 -5.53 -17.21 3.62
CA SER A 42 -6.84 -16.99 2.98
C SER A 42 -6.80 -16.31 1.61
N GLY A 43 -5.62 -15.82 1.15
CA GLY A 43 -5.45 -15.14 -0.14
C GLY A 43 -5.25 -13.62 -0.06
N LYS A 44 -5.21 -13.02 1.15
CA LYS A 44 -5.07 -11.55 1.34
C LYS A 44 -3.84 -10.96 0.64
N SER A 45 -2.66 -11.54 0.87
CA SER A 45 -1.41 -11.04 0.27
C SER A 45 -1.41 -11.22 -1.25
N THR A 46 -2.02 -12.31 -1.77
CA THR A 46 -2.19 -12.50 -3.21
C THR A 46 -3.11 -11.43 -3.78
N LEU A 47 -4.23 -11.14 -3.13
CA LEU A 47 -5.12 -10.05 -3.56
C LEU A 47 -4.41 -8.71 -3.50
N LEU A 48 -3.68 -8.41 -2.42
CA LEU A 48 -2.90 -7.17 -2.31
C LEU A 48 -1.86 -7.03 -3.43
N ASN A 49 -1.17 -8.12 -3.78
CA ASN A 49 -0.19 -8.12 -4.86
C ASN A 49 -0.85 -7.82 -6.22
N ILE A 50 -2.03 -8.38 -6.48
CA ILE A 50 -2.79 -8.09 -7.70
C ILE A 50 -3.26 -6.63 -7.70
N LEU A 51 -3.86 -6.14 -6.61
CA LEU A 51 -4.25 -4.73 -6.47
C LEU A 51 -3.06 -3.79 -6.66
N GLY A 52 -1.89 -4.21 -6.18
CA GLY A 52 -0.63 -3.49 -6.29
C GLY A 52 0.08 -3.60 -7.64
N ILE A 53 -0.46 -4.35 -8.60
CA ILE A 53 0.19 -4.65 -9.88
C ILE A 53 1.59 -5.28 -9.67
N LEU A 54 1.76 -6.03 -8.57
CA LEU A 54 2.99 -6.77 -8.25
C LEU A 54 2.93 -8.22 -8.75
N ASP A 55 1.73 -8.72 -9.01
CA ASP A 55 1.47 -10.04 -9.58
C ASP A 55 0.31 -9.94 -10.58
N ASN A 56 0.25 -10.89 -11.52
CA ASN A 56 -0.83 -11.01 -12.49
C ASN A 56 -1.93 -11.93 -11.96
N TYR A 57 -3.12 -11.80 -12.51
CA TYR A 57 -4.24 -12.73 -12.32
C TYR A 57 -4.44 -13.59 -13.58
N ASP A 58 -5.11 -14.73 -13.44
CA ASP A 58 -5.28 -15.68 -14.55
C ASP A 58 -6.48 -15.31 -15.42
N THR A 59 -7.63 -15.03 -14.80
CA THR A 59 -8.87 -14.64 -15.48
C THR A 59 -9.61 -13.56 -14.72
N GLY A 60 -10.54 -12.89 -15.37
CA GLY A 60 -11.32 -11.79 -14.82
C GLY A 60 -10.89 -10.42 -15.37
N GLU A 61 -11.36 -9.36 -14.76
CA GLU A 61 -11.01 -7.99 -15.11
C GLU A 61 -10.69 -7.17 -13.86
N TYR A 62 -9.59 -6.39 -13.92
CA TYR A 62 -9.22 -5.43 -12.90
C TYR A 62 -9.09 -4.04 -13.50
N HIS A 63 -9.86 -3.08 -12.97
CA HIS A 63 -9.73 -1.66 -13.30
C HIS A 63 -9.26 -0.88 -12.07
N LEU A 64 -8.20 -0.07 -12.26
CA LEU A 64 -7.70 0.88 -11.28
C LEU A 64 -7.89 2.30 -11.81
N ASP A 65 -8.73 3.08 -11.16
CA ASP A 65 -9.12 4.44 -11.56
C ASP A 65 -9.50 4.53 -13.05
N GLY A 66 -10.30 3.55 -13.51
CA GLY A 66 -10.76 3.42 -14.90
C GLY A 66 -9.73 2.83 -15.88
N VAL A 67 -8.50 2.55 -15.44
CA VAL A 67 -7.47 1.92 -16.29
C VAL A 67 -7.54 0.41 -16.16
N LEU A 68 -7.72 -0.31 -17.27
CA LEU A 68 -7.68 -1.77 -17.29
C LEU A 68 -6.24 -2.26 -17.03
N ILE A 69 -6.09 -3.05 -15.97
CA ILE A 69 -4.83 -3.66 -15.53
C ILE A 69 -4.81 -5.11 -16.03
N ARG A 70 -4.33 -5.34 -17.23
CA ARG A 70 -4.26 -6.67 -17.84
C ARG A 70 -3.11 -6.74 -18.83
N ASP A 71 -2.39 -7.85 -18.85
CA ASP A 71 -1.32 -8.18 -19.81
C ASP A 71 -0.30 -7.04 -20.00
N LEU A 72 0.06 -6.38 -18.90
CA LEU A 72 0.98 -5.25 -18.91
C LEU A 72 2.43 -5.74 -19.07
N SER A 73 3.21 -5.01 -19.90
CA SER A 73 4.67 -5.18 -19.86
C SER A 73 5.21 -4.72 -18.50
N GLU A 74 6.36 -5.27 -18.09
CA GLU A 74 7.01 -4.91 -16.82
C GLU A 74 7.24 -3.39 -16.68
N ASN A 75 7.65 -2.74 -17.77
CA ASN A 75 7.85 -1.28 -17.77
C ASN A 75 6.54 -0.52 -17.55
N ARG A 76 5.47 -0.96 -18.20
CA ARG A 76 4.15 -0.32 -18.05
C ARG A 76 3.58 -0.57 -16.64
N ALA A 77 3.72 -1.79 -16.13
CA ALA A 77 3.34 -2.11 -14.75
C ALA A 77 4.10 -1.24 -13.73
N ALA A 78 5.43 -1.09 -13.90
CA ALA A 78 6.25 -0.25 -13.03
C ALA A 78 5.85 1.24 -13.10
N GLU A 79 5.53 1.74 -14.29
CA GLU A 79 5.05 3.12 -14.48
C GLU A 79 3.71 3.36 -13.77
N LEU A 80 2.74 2.46 -13.94
CA LEU A 80 1.43 2.55 -13.29
C LEU A 80 1.55 2.44 -11.77
N ARG A 81 2.35 1.48 -11.26
CA ARG A 81 2.63 1.37 -9.82
C ARG A 81 3.17 2.68 -9.26
N ASN A 82 4.22 3.21 -9.89
CA ASN A 82 4.86 4.44 -9.41
C ASN A 82 3.93 5.65 -9.43
N LYS A 83 3.01 5.71 -10.41
CA LYS A 83 2.10 6.86 -10.57
C LYS A 83 0.84 6.76 -9.73
N MET A 84 0.26 5.56 -9.60
CA MET A 84 -1.09 5.39 -9.09
C MET A 84 -1.15 4.78 -7.70
N ILE A 85 -0.09 4.12 -7.24
CA ILE A 85 -0.11 3.30 -6.02
C ILE A 85 0.98 3.73 -5.06
N GLY A 86 0.60 4.05 -3.83
CA GLY A 86 1.51 4.19 -2.71
C GLY A 86 1.52 2.90 -1.88
N PHE A 87 2.71 2.33 -1.62
CA PHE A 87 2.85 1.14 -0.79
C PHE A 87 3.38 1.45 0.60
N VAL A 88 2.76 0.82 1.61
CA VAL A 88 3.23 0.81 3.00
C VAL A 88 3.28 -0.63 3.49
N PHE A 89 4.44 -1.09 3.95
CA PHE A 89 4.68 -2.49 4.37
C PHE A 89 4.95 -2.59 5.87
N GLN A 90 4.69 -3.76 6.44
CA GLN A 90 4.99 -4.10 7.83
C GLN A 90 6.48 -3.90 8.16
N SER A 91 7.38 -4.28 7.27
CA SER A 91 8.84 -4.18 7.46
C SER A 91 9.41 -2.82 7.03
N PHE A 92 8.56 -1.79 6.81
CA PHE A 92 8.89 -0.43 6.36
C PHE A 92 9.55 -0.39 4.96
N ASN A 93 10.36 -1.36 4.60
CA ASN A 93 11.11 -1.49 3.34
C ASN A 93 11.88 -0.20 2.99
N LEU A 94 12.53 0.40 3.99
CA LEU A 94 13.42 1.54 3.80
C LEU A 94 14.81 1.05 3.38
N ILE A 95 15.44 1.80 2.48
CA ILE A 95 16.80 1.54 2.04
C ILE A 95 17.74 1.98 3.16
N SER A 96 18.45 1.04 3.78
CA SER A 96 19.19 1.23 5.04
C SER A 96 20.32 2.26 4.95
N TYR A 97 20.98 2.39 3.78
CA TYR A 97 22.07 3.34 3.54
C TYR A 97 21.61 4.70 2.99
N LYS A 98 20.30 4.93 2.86
CA LYS A 98 19.68 6.21 2.50
C LYS A 98 19.02 6.82 3.71
N ASN A 99 19.18 8.12 3.91
CA ASN A 99 18.47 8.85 4.96
C ASN A 99 16.96 8.97 4.66
N ALA A 100 16.19 9.55 5.60
CA ALA A 100 14.73 9.65 5.46
C ALA A 100 14.34 10.46 4.20
N VAL A 101 14.95 11.62 3.95
CA VAL A 101 14.69 12.41 2.74
C VAL A 101 14.96 11.63 1.46
N GLU A 102 16.05 10.89 1.40
CA GLU A 102 16.41 10.12 0.21
C GLU A 102 15.49 8.90 -0.01
N ASN A 103 15.00 8.28 1.08
CA ASN A 103 14.00 7.22 1.00
C ASN A 103 12.66 7.77 0.47
N VAL A 104 12.20 8.90 1.00
CA VAL A 104 10.96 9.53 0.55
C VAL A 104 11.06 10.02 -0.89
N ALA A 105 12.20 10.58 -1.30
CA ALA A 105 12.44 11.10 -2.65
C ALA A 105 12.56 10.01 -3.75
N LEU A 106 12.72 8.74 -3.37
CA LEU A 106 13.03 7.65 -4.29
C LEU A 106 12.01 7.46 -5.42
N PRO A 107 10.68 7.48 -5.19
CA PRO A 107 9.72 7.33 -6.28
C PRO A 107 9.85 8.41 -7.35
N LEU A 108 10.14 9.66 -6.97
CA LEU A 108 10.35 10.76 -7.90
C LEU A 108 11.67 10.66 -8.67
N PHE A 109 12.66 9.93 -8.14
CA PHE A 109 13.87 9.61 -8.89
C PHE A 109 13.55 8.78 -10.13
N TYR A 110 12.69 7.78 -10.00
CA TYR A 110 12.23 6.96 -11.12
C TYR A 110 11.34 7.73 -12.12
N GLN A 111 10.72 8.83 -11.68
CA GLN A 111 9.99 9.76 -12.56
C GLN A 111 10.92 10.77 -13.27
N GLY A 112 12.24 10.70 -13.07
CA GLY A 112 13.21 11.62 -13.67
C GLY A 112 13.23 13.03 -13.05
N VAL A 113 12.59 13.22 -11.87
CA VAL A 113 12.58 14.52 -11.19
C VAL A 113 13.99 14.86 -10.65
N SER A 114 14.46 16.08 -10.90
CA SER A 114 15.79 16.53 -10.49
C SER A 114 15.99 16.41 -8.96
N ARG A 115 17.23 16.14 -8.52
CA ARG A 115 17.56 15.94 -7.10
C ARG A 115 17.10 17.07 -6.20
N LYS A 116 17.31 18.32 -6.63
CA LYS A 116 16.89 19.50 -5.87
C LYS A 116 15.37 19.51 -5.65
N LYS A 117 14.59 19.30 -6.72
CA LYS A 117 13.12 19.33 -6.66
C LYS A 117 12.55 18.16 -5.84
N ARG A 118 13.01 16.91 -6.08
CA ARG A 118 12.50 15.76 -5.35
C ARG A 118 12.84 15.77 -3.87
N ASN A 119 14.03 16.30 -3.49
CA ASN A 119 14.40 16.42 -2.08
C ASN A 119 13.57 17.53 -1.37
N ALA A 120 13.26 18.64 -2.05
CA ALA A 120 12.37 19.65 -1.50
C ALA A 120 10.96 19.06 -1.23
N LEU A 121 10.38 18.37 -2.20
CA LEU A 121 9.09 17.69 -2.04
C LEU A 121 9.13 16.60 -0.95
N ALA A 122 10.24 15.90 -0.81
CA ALA A 122 10.42 14.90 0.25
C ALA A 122 10.47 15.55 1.63
N MET A 123 11.11 16.72 1.77
CA MET A 123 11.10 17.49 3.02
C MET A 123 9.68 17.92 3.41
N GLU A 124 8.89 18.42 2.46
CA GLU A 124 7.49 18.79 2.70
C GLU A 124 6.67 17.59 3.21
N GLN A 125 6.85 16.39 2.63
CA GLN A 125 6.17 15.18 3.10
C GLN A 125 6.66 14.75 4.49
N LEU A 126 7.94 14.86 4.80
CA LEU A 126 8.47 14.57 6.14
C LEU A 126 7.97 15.56 7.18
N GLU A 127 7.84 16.83 6.84
CA GLU A 127 7.26 17.86 7.70
C GLU A 127 5.80 17.55 8.03
N ARG A 128 4.99 17.17 7.03
CA ARG A 128 3.59 16.69 7.24
C ARG A 128 3.52 15.49 8.21
N MET A 129 4.53 14.62 8.21
CA MET A 129 4.62 13.47 9.11
C MET A 129 5.25 13.80 10.47
N GLY A 130 5.60 15.07 10.74
CA GLY A 130 6.26 15.49 11.99
C GLY A 130 7.69 14.95 12.12
N LEU A 131 8.41 14.84 10.99
CA LEU A 131 9.76 14.26 10.92
C LEU A 131 10.79 15.20 10.30
N ALA A 132 10.54 16.51 10.25
CA ALA A 132 11.47 17.48 9.66
C ALA A 132 12.85 17.44 10.32
N ASP A 133 12.91 17.32 11.65
CA ASP A 133 14.13 17.18 12.45
C ASP A 133 14.85 15.84 12.27
N ARG A 134 14.20 14.84 11.67
CA ARG A 134 14.71 13.49 11.40
C ARG A 134 15.04 13.25 9.93
N ALA A 135 14.89 14.26 9.08
CA ALA A 135 15.03 14.13 7.62
C ALA A 135 16.36 13.54 7.16
N HIS A 136 17.45 13.78 7.89
CA HIS A 136 18.80 13.32 7.56
C HIS A 136 19.22 12.06 8.33
N HIS A 137 18.37 11.49 9.19
CA HIS A 137 18.66 10.26 9.92
C HIS A 137 18.55 9.03 8.99
N LEU A 138 19.43 8.07 9.22
CA LEU A 138 19.35 6.75 8.60
C LEU A 138 18.24 5.91 9.25
N PRO A 139 17.68 4.91 8.56
CA PRO A 139 16.66 4.04 9.14
C PRO A 139 17.05 3.41 10.47
N GLY A 140 18.34 3.06 10.67
CA GLY A 140 18.84 2.51 11.93
C GLY A 140 18.74 3.45 13.14
N GLU A 141 18.63 4.76 12.89
CA GLU A 141 18.55 5.81 13.91
C GLU A 141 17.10 6.23 14.24
N LEU A 142 16.12 5.63 13.55
CA LEU A 142 14.71 5.93 13.68
C LEU A 142 13.98 4.85 14.50
N SER A 143 13.01 5.27 15.33
CA SER A 143 12.09 4.34 15.97
C SER A 143 11.18 3.64 14.94
N GLY A 144 10.50 2.54 15.32
CA GLY A 144 9.57 1.83 14.44
C GLY A 144 8.48 2.74 13.88
N GLY A 145 7.86 3.55 14.73
CA GLY A 145 6.83 4.51 14.29
C GLY A 145 7.37 5.63 13.39
N GLN A 146 8.61 6.09 13.61
CA GLN A 146 9.25 7.05 12.72
C GLN A 146 9.54 6.42 11.35
N LYS A 147 10.05 5.17 11.31
CA LYS A 147 10.25 4.42 10.06
C LYS A 147 8.94 4.27 9.29
N GLN A 148 7.86 3.96 9.98
CA GLN A 148 6.55 3.80 9.35
C GLN A 148 6.04 5.12 8.78
N ARG A 149 6.19 6.23 9.51
CA ARG A 149 5.84 7.55 8.98
C ARG A 149 6.70 7.97 7.79
N VAL A 150 8.00 7.59 7.75
CA VAL A 150 8.84 7.76 6.54
C VAL A 150 8.31 6.92 5.38
N ALA A 151 7.88 5.68 5.62
CA ALA A 151 7.30 4.83 4.58
C ALA A 151 5.96 5.40 4.06
N ILE A 152 5.13 5.96 4.94
CA ILE A 152 3.89 6.67 4.55
C ILE A 152 4.23 7.93 3.74
N ALA A 153 5.19 8.76 4.18
CA ALA A 153 5.64 9.93 3.42
C ALA A 153 6.12 9.54 2.01
N ARG A 154 6.88 8.44 1.90
CA ARG A 154 7.34 7.89 0.62
C ARG A 154 6.18 7.46 -0.26
N SER A 155 5.15 6.84 0.30
CA SER A 155 3.97 6.40 -0.46
C SER A 155 3.16 7.57 -1.03
N LEU A 156 3.19 8.73 -0.39
CA LEU A 156 2.42 9.93 -0.76
C LEU A 156 3.10 10.83 -1.78
N ILE A 157 4.43 10.75 -1.93
CA ILE A 157 5.20 11.78 -2.67
C ILE A 157 4.85 11.86 -4.16
N THR A 158 4.35 10.78 -4.74
CA THR A 158 3.90 10.74 -6.14
C THR A 158 2.45 11.18 -6.32
N GLN A 159 1.76 11.54 -5.22
CA GLN A 159 0.33 11.84 -5.21
C GLN A 159 -0.50 10.68 -5.81
N PRO A 160 -0.40 9.48 -5.27
CA PRO A 160 -1.04 8.30 -5.84
C PRO A 160 -2.56 8.37 -5.74
N SER A 161 -3.26 7.60 -6.58
CA SER A 161 -4.71 7.45 -6.50
C SER A 161 -5.16 6.63 -5.29
N ILE A 162 -4.28 5.72 -4.80
CA ILE A 162 -4.58 4.80 -3.69
C ILE A 162 -3.33 4.47 -2.88
N ILE A 163 -3.51 4.25 -1.57
CA ILE A 163 -2.50 3.65 -0.70
C ILE A 163 -2.90 2.20 -0.41
N LEU A 164 -1.97 1.27 -0.62
CA LEU A 164 -2.06 -0.13 -0.22
C LEU A 164 -1.12 -0.37 0.96
N ALA A 165 -1.67 -0.80 2.09
CA ALA A 165 -0.91 -1.04 3.31
C ALA A 165 -0.99 -2.51 3.72
N ASP A 166 0.15 -3.18 3.85
CA ASP A 166 0.26 -4.58 4.28
C ASP A 166 0.73 -4.63 5.73
N GLU A 167 -0.17 -5.02 6.64
CA GLU A 167 0.07 -5.10 8.09
C GLU A 167 0.81 -3.87 8.64
N PRO A 168 0.35 -2.64 8.39
CA PRO A 168 1.16 -1.44 8.59
C PRO A 168 1.52 -1.15 10.06
N THR A 169 0.88 -1.85 10.99
CA THR A 169 1.12 -1.72 12.45
C THR A 169 1.71 -2.98 13.09
N GLY A 170 1.87 -4.07 12.32
CA GLY A 170 2.24 -5.38 12.86
C GLY A 170 3.65 -5.46 13.50
N ALA A 171 4.53 -4.49 13.25
CA ALA A 171 5.86 -4.39 13.85
C ALA A 171 5.96 -3.33 14.95
N LEU A 172 4.81 -2.76 15.40
CA LEU A 172 4.75 -1.62 16.31
C LEU A 172 4.08 -1.99 17.64
N ASP A 173 4.45 -1.29 18.70
CA ASP A 173 3.71 -1.34 19.96
C ASP A 173 2.32 -0.70 19.84
N SER A 174 1.43 -0.99 20.79
CA SER A 174 0.02 -0.57 20.75
C SER A 174 -0.18 0.96 20.70
N LYS A 175 0.71 1.73 21.36
CA LYS A 175 0.64 3.20 21.34
C LYS A 175 1.02 3.72 19.97
N THR A 176 2.16 3.28 19.46
CA THR A 176 2.68 3.67 18.13
C THR A 176 1.74 3.22 17.01
N SER A 177 1.09 2.04 17.15
CA SER A 177 0.07 1.56 16.22
C SER A 177 -1.10 2.53 16.11
N LYS A 178 -1.61 3.04 17.24
CA LYS A 178 -2.68 4.05 17.24
C LYS A 178 -2.25 5.35 16.57
N GLU A 179 -1.01 5.80 16.80
CA GLU A 179 -0.47 7.00 16.15
C GLU A 179 -0.41 6.84 14.62
N VAL A 180 0.04 5.68 14.13
CA VAL A 180 0.09 5.36 12.70
C VAL A 180 -1.32 5.27 12.10
N MET A 181 -2.26 4.64 12.78
CA MET A 181 -3.66 4.59 12.33
C MET A 181 -4.31 5.97 12.30
N ASN A 182 -3.97 6.87 13.23
CA ASN A 182 -4.42 8.26 13.17
C ASN A 182 -3.92 8.98 11.91
N VAL A 183 -2.66 8.72 11.48
CA VAL A 183 -2.14 9.27 10.21
C VAL A 183 -2.97 8.76 9.02
N PHE A 184 -3.29 7.46 8.95
CA PHE A 184 -4.13 6.94 7.87
C PHE A 184 -5.53 7.56 7.87
N ARG A 185 -6.15 7.76 9.03
CA ARG A 185 -7.46 8.43 9.12
C ARG A 185 -7.40 9.88 8.65
N GLN A 186 -6.38 10.65 9.07
CA GLN A 186 -6.19 12.02 8.58
C GLN A 186 -6.05 12.07 7.06
N LEU A 187 -5.26 11.18 6.48
CA LEU A 187 -5.11 11.09 5.02
C LEU A 187 -6.43 10.72 4.33
N ASN A 188 -7.23 9.84 4.95
CA ASN A 188 -8.54 9.49 4.43
C ASN A 188 -9.53 10.66 4.54
N ASP A 189 -9.53 11.40 5.64
CA ASP A 189 -10.33 12.62 5.82
C ASP A 189 -9.97 13.71 4.77
N GLU A 190 -8.72 13.71 4.28
CA GLU A 190 -8.26 14.54 3.16
C GLU A 190 -8.68 13.98 1.78
N GLY A 191 -9.40 12.85 1.73
CA GLY A 191 -9.91 12.22 0.51
C GLY A 191 -9.06 11.10 -0.07
N MET A 192 -7.95 10.69 0.60
CA MET A 192 -7.13 9.59 0.14
C MET A 192 -7.87 8.26 0.27
N THR A 193 -7.85 7.44 -0.79
CA THR A 193 -8.33 6.06 -0.72
C THR A 193 -7.25 5.17 -0.14
N ILE A 194 -7.61 4.35 0.85
CA ILE A 194 -6.64 3.52 1.56
C ILE A 194 -7.20 2.10 1.74
N VAL A 195 -6.43 1.10 1.33
CA VAL A 195 -6.72 -0.32 1.59
C VAL A 195 -5.67 -0.87 2.53
N ILE A 196 -6.10 -1.36 3.68
CA ILE A 196 -5.25 -1.98 4.69
C ILE A 196 -5.50 -3.48 4.70
N VAL A 197 -4.50 -4.28 4.42
CA VAL A 197 -4.54 -5.72 4.69
C VAL A 197 -4.07 -5.96 6.11
N THR A 198 -4.88 -6.62 6.92
CA THR A 198 -4.53 -6.93 8.30
C THR A 198 -5.28 -8.14 8.84
N HIS A 199 -4.73 -8.76 9.87
CA HIS A 199 -5.43 -9.76 10.69
C HIS A 199 -5.81 -9.21 12.07
N ASP A 200 -5.42 -7.96 12.39
CA ASP A 200 -5.73 -7.30 13.67
C ASP A 200 -7.15 -6.70 13.64
N PRO A 201 -8.09 -7.21 14.47
CA PRO A 201 -9.43 -6.66 14.56
C PRO A 201 -9.46 -5.19 14.98
N GLY A 202 -8.53 -4.77 15.85
CA GLY A 202 -8.46 -3.39 16.34
C GLY A 202 -8.04 -2.40 15.26
N VAL A 203 -7.34 -2.85 14.20
CA VAL A 203 -7.06 -2.06 13.00
C VAL A 203 -8.30 -2.02 12.11
N GLY A 204 -8.95 -3.19 11.89
CA GLY A 204 -10.15 -3.29 11.07
C GLY A 204 -11.29 -2.39 11.57
N GLU A 205 -11.53 -2.37 12.88
CA GLU A 205 -12.58 -1.52 13.52
C GLU A 205 -12.35 -0.01 13.34
N GLN A 206 -11.15 0.41 12.97
CA GLN A 206 -10.81 1.80 12.68
C GLN A 206 -11.01 2.20 11.21
N THR A 207 -11.50 1.29 10.38
CA THR A 207 -11.79 1.55 8.96
C THR A 207 -13.29 1.73 8.72
N ASN A 208 -13.65 2.31 7.56
CA ASN A 208 -15.05 2.52 7.20
C ASN A 208 -15.76 1.22 6.84
N ARG A 209 -15.03 0.24 6.28
CA ARG A 209 -15.57 -1.03 5.81
C ARG A 209 -14.54 -2.15 5.96
N ILE A 210 -15.00 -3.32 6.38
CA ILE A 210 -14.21 -4.53 6.46
C ILE A 210 -14.65 -5.50 5.36
N ILE A 211 -13.72 -5.93 4.53
CA ILE A 211 -13.87 -7.00 3.54
C ILE A 211 -13.23 -8.24 4.13
N ARG A 212 -13.99 -9.31 4.24
CA ARG A 212 -13.48 -10.58 4.76
C ARG A 212 -13.16 -11.53 3.64
N ILE A 213 -11.95 -12.15 3.71
CA ILE A 213 -11.52 -13.20 2.79
C ILE A 213 -11.36 -14.50 3.57
N SER A 214 -11.99 -15.56 3.09
CA SER A 214 -11.81 -16.92 3.56
C SER A 214 -11.65 -17.86 2.36
N ASP A 215 -10.60 -18.69 2.38
CA ASP A 215 -10.34 -19.74 1.37
C ASP A 215 -10.40 -19.26 -0.09
N GLY A 216 -9.95 -18.02 -0.30
CA GLY A 216 -9.90 -17.39 -1.62
C GLY A 216 -11.24 -16.79 -2.09
N LEU A 217 -12.22 -16.64 -1.22
CA LEU A 217 -13.53 -16.04 -1.49
C LEU A 217 -13.75 -14.81 -0.60
N ILE A 218 -14.51 -13.83 -1.08
CA ILE A 218 -15.05 -12.75 -0.23
C ILE A 218 -16.32 -13.28 0.45
N VAL A 219 -16.44 -13.08 1.77
CA VAL A 219 -17.52 -13.59 2.64
C VAL A 219 -18.14 -12.48 3.47
#